data_f6e384619651d949695cac497cdac7e9
#
_entry.id   f6e384619651d949695cac497cdac7e9
#
_cell.length_a   1.000
_cell.length_b   1.000
_cell.length_c   1.000
_cell.angle_alpha   90.00
_cell.angle_beta   90.00
_cell.angle_gamma   90.00
#
_symmetry.space_group_name_H-M   'P 1'
#
loop_
_entity.id
_entity.type
_entity.pdbx_description
1 polymer ?
#
loop_
_entity_poly.entity_id
_entity_poly.type
_entity_poly.pdbx_seq_one_letter_code
_entity_poly.pdbx_strand_id
1 'polypeptide(L)'
;KLNIYMPVYHGTDEGVLQIAAGHLPGSSLPVGGENTHSLISGHRGLPSAKLFTDIDKLKKGDLFFIHVFDEVLAYKVNQIKIVLPDDVETLEIEKGKDYVTLITCTPYGVNSHRLLVRGERTVYKQSESKIEDMIKKNNLKYIMLTAGVILALIGMTVLVSVFLIKRRKRRKLNEK
;
A
#
# COMPACT_ATOMS: atom_id res chain seq x y z
N LYS A 1 13.77 -7.00 6.47
CA LYS A 1 13.02 -5.94 5.77
C LYS A 1 11.54 -6.24 5.87
N LEU A 2 10.75 -5.27 6.32
CA LEU A 2 9.30 -5.37 6.30
C LEU A 2 8.84 -5.18 4.84
N ASN A 3 7.95 -6.05 4.38
CA ASN A 3 7.33 -5.92 3.07
C ASN A 3 5.90 -5.39 3.26
N ILE A 4 5.81 -4.08 3.52
CA ILE A 4 4.55 -3.35 3.68
C ILE A 4 4.44 -2.42 2.49
N TYR A 5 3.38 -2.58 1.70
CA TYR A 5 3.05 -1.71 0.58
C TYR A 5 1.54 -1.57 0.52
N MET A 6 1.05 -0.36 0.73
CA MET A 6 -0.38 -0.07 0.78
C MET A 6 -0.65 1.39 0.43
N PRO A 7 -1.86 1.73 -0.04
CA PRO A 7 -2.26 3.12 -0.24
C PRO A 7 -2.40 3.85 1.09
N VAL A 8 -2.24 5.17 1.03
CA VAL A 8 -2.57 6.10 2.12
C VAL A 8 -3.71 6.98 1.63
N TYR A 9 -4.86 6.88 2.29
CA TYR A 9 -6.02 7.73 2.01
C TYR A 9 -6.09 8.90 2.99
N HIS A 10 -6.82 9.93 2.64
CA HIS A 10 -7.10 11.02 3.57
C HIS A 10 -8.22 10.60 4.54
N GLY A 11 -8.02 10.87 5.83
CA GLY A 11 -8.93 10.46 6.90
C GLY A 11 -8.47 9.20 7.63
N THR A 12 -9.02 9.02 8.84
CA THR A 12 -8.73 7.89 9.72
C THR A 12 -10.02 7.26 10.24
N ASP A 13 -11.10 7.40 9.48
CA ASP A 13 -12.35 6.71 9.76
C ASP A 13 -12.22 5.20 9.54
N GLU A 14 -13.16 4.45 10.10
CA GLU A 14 -13.14 2.99 10.05
C GLU A 14 -13.13 2.46 8.61
N GLY A 15 -13.84 3.11 7.68
CA GLY A 15 -13.89 2.70 6.27
C GLY A 15 -12.52 2.75 5.62
N VAL A 16 -11.71 3.77 5.92
CA VAL A 16 -10.32 3.89 5.44
C VAL A 16 -9.43 2.86 6.13
N LEU A 17 -9.45 2.78 7.46
CA LEU A 17 -8.51 1.97 8.22
C LEU A 17 -8.71 0.46 8.06
N GLN A 18 -9.89 0.00 7.61
CA GLN A 18 -10.13 -1.40 7.27
C GLN A 18 -9.37 -1.89 6.04
N ILE A 19 -9.01 -1.00 5.13
CA ILE A 19 -8.42 -1.37 3.82
C ILE A 19 -7.03 -0.79 3.57
N ALA A 20 -6.63 0.27 4.29
CA ALA A 20 -5.46 1.07 4.00
C ALA A 20 -4.86 1.72 5.24
N ALA A 21 -3.77 2.47 5.06
CA ALA A 21 -3.35 3.48 6.01
C ALA A 21 -4.13 4.79 5.78
N GLY A 22 -4.37 5.53 6.86
CA GLY A 22 -5.10 6.80 6.82
C GLY A 22 -4.19 7.97 7.21
N HIS A 23 -4.19 9.03 6.41
CA HIS A 23 -3.58 10.31 6.79
C HIS A 23 -4.46 11.01 7.81
N LEU A 24 -3.90 11.39 8.96
CA LEU A 24 -4.63 12.06 10.04
C LEU A 24 -4.99 13.49 9.64
N PRO A 25 -6.28 13.85 9.58
CA PRO A 25 -6.71 15.23 9.30
C PRO A 25 -6.11 16.22 10.30
N GLY A 26 -5.70 17.39 9.80
CA GLY A 26 -5.04 18.43 10.61
C GLY A 26 -3.52 18.29 10.70
N SER A 27 -2.92 17.18 10.29
CA SER A 27 -1.48 17.07 10.10
C SER A 27 -1.07 17.51 8.69
N SER A 28 0.24 17.68 8.44
CA SER A 28 0.75 18.00 7.11
C SER A 28 0.46 16.86 6.13
N LEU A 29 0.16 17.18 4.86
CA LEU A 29 0.03 16.16 3.82
C LEU A 29 1.34 15.37 3.64
N PRO A 30 1.30 14.08 3.30
CA PRO A 30 2.49 13.25 3.16
C PRO A 30 3.22 13.49 1.83
N VAL A 31 3.40 14.75 1.45
CA VAL A 31 4.07 15.17 0.21
C VAL A 31 5.48 15.69 0.43
N GLY A 32 5.94 15.67 1.70
CA GLY A 32 7.24 16.19 2.10
C GLY A 32 7.30 17.72 2.14
N GLY A 33 8.43 18.23 2.55
CA GLY A 33 8.73 19.67 2.61
C GLY A 33 9.20 20.11 3.98
N GLU A 34 9.94 21.21 4.02
CA GLU A 34 10.37 21.81 5.30
C GLU A 34 9.19 22.31 6.13
N ASN A 35 9.31 22.20 7.44
CA ASN A 35 8.26 22.58 8.41
C ASN A 35 6.97 21.73 8.22
N THR A 36 7.13 20.44 7.93
CA THR A 36 6.01 19.50 7.81
C THR A 36 6.14 18.33 8.77
N HIS A 37 5.00 17.86 9.28
CA HIS A 37 4.91 16.62 10.02
C HIS A 37 3.63 15.90 9.62
N SER A 38 3.75 14.88 8.78
CA SER A 38 2.61 14.07 8.35
C SER A 38 2.40 12.91 9.31
N LEU A 39 1.16 12.67 9.70
CA LEU A 39 0.76 11.58 10.58
C LEU A 39 -0.04 10.54 9.80
N ILE A 40 0.43 9.32 9.78
CA ILE A 40 -0.17 8.21 9.04
C ILE A 40 -0.53 7.10 10.02
N SER A 41 -1.83 6.83 10.15
CA SER A 41 -2.36 5.80 11.03
C SER A 41 -2.70 4.53 10.27
N GLY A 42 -2.54 3.38 10.91
CA GLY A 42 -2.94 2.10 10.35
C GLY A 42 -3.24 1.09 11.45
N HIS A 43 -4.18 0.21 11.18
CA HIS A 43 -4.54 -0.85 12.11
C HIS A 43 -3.41 -1.85 12.35
N ARG A 44 -3.42 -2.45 13.52
CA ARG A 44 -2.59 -3.57 13.92
C ARG A 44 -3.46 -4.76 14.27
N GLY A 45 -3.14 -5.92 13.67
CA GLY A 45 -3.83 -7.16 14.03
C GLY A 45 -5.19 -7.37 13.37
N LEU A 46 -5.49 -6.70 12.25
CA LEU A 46 -6.65 -7.04 11.46
C LEU A 46 -6.51 -8.44 10.84
N PRO A 47 -7.52 -9.33 10.98
CA PRO A 47 -7.47 -10.65 10.37
C PRO A 47 -7.40 -10.61 8.84
N SER A 48 -8.00 -9.58 8.23
CA SER A 48 -8.12 -9.40 6.78
C SER A 48 -6.87 -8.82 6.13
N ALA A 49 -6.04 -8.05 6.87
CA ALA A 49 -4.90 -7.34 6.31
C ALA A 49 -3.80 -7.09 7.33
N LYS A 50 -2.55 -7.23 6.91
CA LYS A 50 -1.39 -6.99 7.78
C LYS A 50 -1.21 -5.52 8.17
N LEU A 51 -1.57 -4.59 7.30
CA LEU A 51 -1.40 -3.14 7.48
C LEU A 51 -0.14 -2.80 8.30
N PHE A 52 -0.29 -2.15 9.46
CA PHE A 52 0.81 -1.76 10.33
C PHE A 52 1.15 -2.80 11.43
N THR A 53 0.73 -4.06 11.26
CA THR A 53 0.97 -5.13 12.25
C THR A 53 2.44 -5.27 12.63
N ASP A 54 3.34 -5.11 11.68
CA ASP A 54 4.77 -5.37 11.85
C ASP A 54 5.65 -4.12 12.02
N ILE A 55 5.06 -2.90 12.13
CA ILE A 55 5.89 -1.68 12.25
C ILE A 55 6.67 -1.60 13.57
N ASP A 56 6.30 -2.38 14.56
CA ASP A 56 7.05 -2.54 15.82
C ASP A 56 8.43 -3.20 15.63
N LYS A 57 8.65 -3.83 14.49
CA LYS A 57 9.95 -4.42 14.14
C LYS A 57 10.94 -3.39 13.57
N LEU A 58 10.47 -2.19 13.24
CA LEU A 58 11.32 -1.09 12.79
C LEU A 58 12.24 -0.64 13.92
N LYS A 59 13.46 -0.26 13.55
CA LYS A 59 14.49 0.24 14.47
C LYS A 59 14.97 1.62 14.02
N LYS A 60 15.54 2.39 14.95
CA LYS A 60 16.23 3.63 14.58
C LYS A 60 17.28 3.36 13.52
N GLY A 61 17.27 4.16 12.46
CA GLY A 61 18.13 4.00 11.29
C GLY A 61 17.52 3.24 10.12
N ASP A 62 16.42 2.49 10.32
CA ASP A 62 15.69 1.86 9.22
C ASP A 62 15.04 2.92 8.31
N LEU A 63 14.76 2.53 7.08
CA LEU A 63 14.12 3.40 6.10
C LEU A 63 12.71 2.92 5.79
N PHE A 64 11.80 3.88 5.64
CA PHE A 64 10.52 3.67 4.98
C PHE A 64 10.30 4.74 3.91
N PHE A 65 9.36 4.52 3.01
CA PHE A 65 9.18 5.33 1.82
C PHE A 65 7.72 5.73 1.66
N ILE A 66 7.50 6.97 1.25
CA ILE A 66 6.20 7.48 0.80
C ILE A 66 6.31 7.72 -0.69
N HIS A 67 5.42 7.13 -1.47
CA HIS A 67 5.32 7.35 -2.91
C HIS A 67 4.25 8.40 -3.18
N VAL A 68 4.62 9.50 -3.81
CA VAL A 68 3.71 10.59 -4.15
C VAL A 68 3.93 10.94 -5.60
N PHE A 69 2.93 10.69 -6.45
CA PHE A 69 3.06 10.81 -7.90
C PHE A 69 4.31 10.06 -8.42
N ASP A 70 5.23 10.75 -9.06
CA ASP A 70 6.46 10.18 -9.60
C ASP A 70 7.66 10.26 -8.63
N GLU A 71 7.43 10.76 -7.40
CA GLU A 71 8.48 10.92 -6.40
C GLU A 71 8.45 9.84 -5.32
N VAL A 72 9.63 9.47 -4.86
CA VAL A 72 9.82 8.57 -3.72
C VAL A 72 10.51 9.32 -2.59
N LEU A 73 9.75 9.59 -1.54
CA LEU A 73 10.21 10.29 -0.35
C LEU A 73 10.75 9.26 0.65
N ALA A 74 12.03 9.33 0.96
CA ALA A 74 12.65 8.44 1.92
C ALA A 74 12.72 9.09 3.30
N TYR A 75 12.33 8.33 4.31
CA TYR A 75 12.36 8.74 5.71
C TYR A 75 13.18 7.74 6.52
N LYS A 76 14.15 8.26 7.28
CA LYS A 76 14.98 7.45 8.19
C LYS A 76 14.40 7.51 9.59
N VAL A 77 14.08 6.37 10.16
CA VAL A 77 13.54 6.27 11.53
C VAL A 77 14.52 6.91 12.52
N ASN A 78 14.09 7.99 13.16
CA ASN A 78 14.88 8.71 14.17
C ASN A 78 14.29 8.59 15.58
N GLN A 79 12.99 8.30 15.69
CA GLN A 79 12.32 8.16 16.99
C GLN A 79 11.31 7.01 16.97
N ILE A 80 11.25 6.27 18.09
CA ILE A 80 10.21 5.27 18.35
C ILE A 80 9.75 5.51 19.78
N LYS A 81 8.43 5.72 19.96
CA LYS A 81 7.80 5.98 21.26
C LYS A 81 6.54 5.16 21.42
N ILE A 82 6.20 4.85 22.66
CA ILE A 82 4.88 4.34 23.05
C ILE A 82 4.26 5.38 23.97
N VAL A 83 3.08 5.85 23.60
CA VAL A 83 2.38 6.97 24.27
C VAL A 83 0.93 6.60 24.53
N LEU A 84 0.26 7.38 25.38
CA LEU A 84 -1.18 7.31 25.53
C LEU A 84 -1.89 7.86 24.28
N PRO A 85 -3.13 7.46 24.00
CA PRO A 85 -3.86 7.88 22.80
C PRO A 85 -3.97 9.39 22.64
N ASP A 86 -4.02 10.16 23.73
CA ASP A 86 -4.23 11.62 23.75
C ASP A 86 -2.91 12.41 23.85
N ASP A 87 -1.76 11.72 23.88
CA ASP A 87 -0.44 12.38 23.92
C ASP A 87 -0.04 12.85 22.54
N VAL A 88 -0.23 14.15 22.29
CA VAL A 88 0.05 14.81 21.01
C VAL A 88 1.34 15.63 20.99
N GLU A 89 2.01 15.84 22.11
CA GLU A 89 3.21 16.71 22.21
C GLU A 89 4.34 16.28 21.26
N THR A 90 4.45 15.00 20.96
CA THR A 90 5.49 14.47 20.08
C THR A 90 5.14 14.52 18.59
N LEU A 91 3.97 15.07 18.27
CA LEU A 91 3.41 15.13 16.92
C LEU A 91 3.44 16.53 16.31
N GLU A 92 4.04 17.49 17.01
CA GLU A 92 4.16 18.87 16.56
C GLU A 92 5.10 19.03 15.36
N ILE A 93 4.89 20.10 14.61
CA ILE A 93 5.78 20.52 13.52
C ILE A 93 7.03 21.18 14.12
N GLU A 94 8.20 20.66 13.78
CA GLU A 94 9.47 21.25 14.14
C GLU A 94 10.01 22.10 12.97
N LYS A 95 10.50 23.31 13.28
CA LYS A 95 11.05 24.22 12.27
C LYS A 95 12.25 23.61 11.54
N GLY A 96 12.25 23.67 10.22
CA GLY A 96 13.31 23.15 9.36
C GLY A 96 13.30 21.63 9.21
N LYS A 97 12.27 20.95 9.72
CA LYS A 97 12.15 19.49 9.65
C LYS A 97 11.07 19.06 8.68
N ASP A 98 11.27 17.88 8.11
CA ASP A 98 10.32 17.14 7.30
C ASP A 98 10.17 15.76 7.94
N TYR A 99 9.04 15.56 8.64
CA TYR A 99 8.77 14.34 9.38
C TYR A 99 7.54 13.61 8.84
N VAL A 100 7.61 12.30 8.92
CA VAL A 100 6.44 11.41 8.85
C VAL A 100 6.44 10.50 10.07
N THR A 101 5.31 10.42 10.77
CA THR A 101 5.12 9.47 11.88
C THR A 101 4.08 8.43 11.50
N LEU A 102 4.49 7.16 11.54
CA LEU A 102 3.59 6.01 11.43
C LEU A 102 3.01 5.71 12.81
N ILE A 103 1.69 5.58 12.89
CA ILE A 103 0.93 5.42 14.15
C ILE A 103 0.15 4.11 14.11
N THR A 104 0.27 3.29 15.15
CA THR A 104 -0.57 2.11 15.31
C THR A 104 -0.88 1.84 16.77
N CYS A 105 -1.84 0.96 17.03
CA CYS A 105 -2.21 0.55 18.38
C CYS A 105 -1.19 -0.43 18.98
N THR A 106 -0.99 -0.36 20.29
CA THR A 106 -0.09 -1.25 21.04
C THR A 106 -0.56 -1.34 22.51
N PRO A 107 -0.26 -2.42 23.30
CA PRO A 107 0.23 -3.73 22.82
C PRO A 107 -0.77 -4.43 21.89
N TYR A 108 -0.27 -5.43 21.14
CA TYR A 108 -1.10 -6.21 20.21
C TYR A 108 -2.32 -6.83 20.93
N GLY A 109 -3.51 -6.63 20.39
CA GLY A 109 -4.77 -7.12 20.95
C GLY A 109 -5.29 -6.37 22.18
N VAL A 110 -4.46 -5.56 22.88
CA VAL A 110 -4.88 -4.72 24.03
C VAL A 110 -5.22 -3.30 23.57
N ASN A 111 -4.40 -2.71 22.69
CA ASN A 111 -4.62 -1.43 22.03
C ASN A 111 -4.74 -0.20 22.96
N SER A 112 -4.22 -0.29 24.19
CA SER A 112 -4.33 0.76 25.22
C SER A 112 -3.43 1.97 24.95
N HIS A 113 -2.39 1.80 24.13
CA HIS A 113 -1.42 2.83 23.78
C HIS A 113 -1.28 2.98 22.27
N ARG A 114 -0.47 3.94 21.85
CA ARG A 114 -0.06 4.15 20.44
C ARG A 114 1.43 3.95 20.32
N LEU A 115 1.84 3.15 19.34
CA LEU A 115 3.22 3.06 18.88
C LEU A 115 3.42 4.12 17.79
N LEU A 116 4.38 5.01 18.02
CA LEU A 116 4.80 6.07 17.12
C LEU A 116 6.17 5.73 16.55
N VAL A 117 6.28 5.61 15.23
CA VAL A 117 7.55 5.41 14.52
C VAL A 117 7.77 6.62 13.62
N ARG A 118 8.58 7.58 14.09
CA ARG A 118 8.88 8.81 13.34
C ARG A 118 10.10 8.65 12.48
N GLY A 119 9.98 9.04 11.21
CA GLY A 119 11.08 9.19 10.28
C GLY A 119 11.33 10.64 9.92
N GLU A 120 12.61 10.99 9.76
CA GLU A 120 13.07 12.27 9.24
C GLU A 120 13.46 12.10 7.78
N ARG A 121 13.09 13.06 6.93
CA ARG A 121 13.44 13.07 5.51
C ARG A 121 14.93 12.88 5.32
N THR A 122 15.29 12.01 4.39
CA THR A 122 16.69 11.73 4.06
C THR A 122 16.90 11.64 2.56
N VAL A 123 18.10 12.00 2.11
CA VAL A 123 18.48 11.77 0.72
C VAL A 123 18.74 10.28 0.55
N TYR A 124 17.94 9.65 -0.26
CA TYR A 124 18.11 8.25 -0.60
C TYR A 124 18.46 8.13 -2.08
N LYS A 125 19.73 7.85 -2.35
CA LYS A 125 20.16 7.44 -3.69
C LYS A 125 19.81 5.97 -3.87
N GLN A 126 18.55 5.70 -4.13
CA GLN A 126 18.20 4.37 -4.63
C GLN A 126 18.66 4.29 -6.08
N SER A 127 19.29 3.18 -6.42
CA SER A 127 19.29 2.75 -7.81
C SER A 127 17.80 2.62 -8.20
N GLU A 128 17.28 3.57 -8.93
CA GLU A 128 15.88 3.64 -9.44
C GLU A 128 15.44 2.32 -10.07
N SER A 129 16.40 1.52 -10.52
CA SER A 129 16.22 0.22 -11.12
C SER A 129 15.44 -0.80 -10.27
N LYS A 130 15.60 -0.85 -8.94
CA LYS A 130 14.99 -1.92 -8.14
C LYS A 130 13.51 -1.72 -7.83
N ILE A 131 13.06 -0.49 -7.64
CA ILE A 131 11.62 -0.22 -7.42
C ILE A 131 10.89 -0.30 -8.75
N GLU A 132 11.44 0.30 -9.81
CA GLU A 132 10.91 0.15 -11.17
C GLU A 132 10.83 -1.32 -11.59
N ASP A 133 11.85 -2.13 -11.29
CA ASP A 133 11.86 -3.57 -11.59
C ASP A 133 10.76 -4.32 -10.82
N MET A 134 10.50 -3.98 -9.56
CA MET A 134 9.42 -4.60 -8.80
C MET A 134 8.03 -4.19 -9.29
N ILE A 135 7.82 -2.91 -9.61
CA ILE A 135 6.58 -2.40 -10.18
C ILE A 135 6.35 -3.01 -11.57
N LYS A 136 7.37 -3.02 -12.41
CA LYS A 136 7.33 -3.60 -13.76
C LYS A 136 7.05 -5.10 -13.73
N LYS A 137 7.64 -5.83 -12.80
CA LYS A 137 7.40 -7.28 -12.62
C LYS A 137 5.99 -7.58 -12.15
N ASN A 138 5.42 -6.78 -11.25
CA ASN A 138 4.03 -6.91 -10.84
C ASN A 138 3.05 -6.58 -11.97
N ASN A 139 3.25 -5.45 -12.65
CA ASN A 139 2.42 -5.06 -13.79
C ASN A 139 2.48 -6.08 -14.92
N LEU A 140 3.67 -6.63 -15.23
CA LEU A 140 3.83 -7.68 -16.23
C LEU A 140 3.05 -8.95 -15.86
N LYS A 141 3.04 -9.33 -14.59
CA LYS A 141 2.25 -10.49 -14.11
C LYS A 141 0.74 -10.30 -14.33
N TYR A 142 0.20 -9.11 -14.05
CA TYR A 142 -1.21 -8.81 -14.30
C TYR A 142 -1.53 -8.74 -15.80
N ILE A 143 -0.66 -8.15 -16.62
CA ILE A 143 -0.82 -8.10 -18.08
C ILE A 143 -0.82 -9.51 -18.67
N MET A 144 0.06 -10.38 -18.25
CA MET A 144 0.09 -11.78 -18.73
C MET A 144 -1.17 -12.55 -18.31
N LEU A 145 -1.66 -12.31 -17.09
CA LEU A 145 -2.86 -12.97 -16.58
C LEU A 145 -4.12 -12.52 -17.37
N THR A 146 -4.25 -11.22 -17.62
CA THR A 146 -5.36 -10.67 -18.43
C THR A 146 -5.29 -11.10 -19.88
N ALA A 147 -4.10 -11.13 -20.50
CA ALA A 147 -3.90 -11.65 -21.85
C ALA A 147 -4.28 -13.13 -21.96
N GLY A 148 -3.92 -13.94 -20.98
CA GLY A 148 -4.29 -15.36 -20.90
C GLY A 148 -5.81 -15.57 -20.85
N VAL A 149 -6.51 -14.78 -20.05
CA VAL A 149 -7.99 -14.83 -19.96
C VAL A 149 -8.63 -14.44 -21.30
N ILE A 150 -8.13 -13.38 -21.95
CA ILE A 150 -8.65 -12.94 -23.26
C ILE A 150 -8.47 -14.03 -24.32
N LEU A 151 -7.28 -14.65 -24.38
CA LEU A 151 -7.01 -15.74 -25.32
C LEU A 151 -7.92 -16.96 -25.09
N ALA A 152 -8.17 -17.32 -23.83
CA ALA A 152 -9.08 -18.39 -23.47
C ALA A 152 -10.52 -18.10 -23.92
N LEU A 153 -11.00 -16.87 -23.75
CA LEU A 153 -12.32 -16.43 -24.21
C LEU A 153 -12.44 -16.49 -25.75
N ILE A 154 -11.41 -16.03 -26.47
CA ILE A 154 -11.36 -16.12 -27.93
C ILE A 154 -11.38 -17.58 -28.39
N GLY A 155 -10.58 -18.44 -27.76
CA GLY A 155 -10.56 -19.86 -28.06
C GLY A 155 -11.95 -20.55 -27.85
N MET A 156 -12.63 -20.19 -26.76
CA MET A 156 -13.97 -20.69 -26.47
C MET A 156 -15.00 -20.25 -27.51
N THR A 157 -14.97 -18.98 -27.93
CA THR A 157 -15.88 -18.46 -28.97
C THR A 157 -15.68 -19.16 -30.34
N VAL A 158 -14.42 -19.41 -30.70
CA VAL A 158 -14.08 -20.16 -31.92
C VAL A 158 -14.59 -21.59 -31.85
N LEU A 159 -14.37 -22.30 -30.73
CA LEU A 159 -14.87 -23.66 -30.53
C LEU A 159 -16.39 -23.75 -30.62
N VAL A 160 -17.10 -22.84 -29.99
CA VAL A 160 -18.57 -22.75 -30.05
C VAL A 160 -19.04 -22.51 -31.49
N SER A 161 -18.39 -21.59 -32.21
CA SER A 161 -18.70 -21.29 -33.60
C SER A 161 -18.51 -22.52 -34.51
N VAL A 162 -17.39 -23.21 -34.39
CA VAL A 162 -17.11 -24.47 -35.16
C VAL A 162 -18.15 -25.56 -34.82
N PHE A 163 -18.49 -25.69 -33.54
CA PHE A 163 -19.50 -26.66 -33.10
C PHE A 163 -20.87 -26.35 -33.72
N LEU A 164 -21.30 -25.10 -33.71
CA LEU A 164 -22.57 -24.66 -34.29
C LEU A 164 -22.61 -24.90 -35.83
N ILE A 165 -21.50 -24.60 -36.51
CA ILE A 165 -21.38 -24.85 -37.97
C ILE A 165 -21.49 -26.36 -38.27
N LYS A 166 -20.77 -27.20 -37.51
CA LYS A 166 -20.86 -28.68 -37.66
C LYS A 166 -22.28 -29.21 -37.39
N ARG A 167 -22.95 -28.66 -36.35
CA ARG A 167 -24.33 -29.01 -36.01
C ARG A 167 -25.33 -28.65 -37.13
N ARG A 168 -25.18 -27.44 -37.73
CA ARG A 168 -25.97 -26.99 -38.87
C ARG A 168 -25.76 -27.86 -40.11
N LYS A 169 -24.51 -28.24 -40.42
CA LYS A 169 -24.23 -29.21 -41.53
C LYS A 169 -24.87 -30.59 -41.34
N ARG A 170 -24.82 -31.16 -40.12
CA ARG A 170 -25.45 -32.45 -39.81
C ARG A 170 -26.97 -32.40 -39.96
N ARG A 171 -27.63 -31.31 -39.55
CA ARG A 171 -29.10 -31.14 -39.74
C ARG A 171 -29.49 -31.12 -41.19
N LYS A 172 -28.76 -30.39 -42.06
CA LYS A 172 -29.02 -30.35 -43.52
C LYS A 172 -28.77 -31.68 -44.26
N LEU A 173 -27.96 -32.57 -43.72
CA LEU A 173 -27.71 -33.88 -44.25
C LEU A 173 -28.82 -34.90 -43.88
N ASN A 174 -29.50 -34.68 -42.76
CA ASN A 174 -30.61 -35.56 -42.32
C ASN A 174 -31.99 -35.16 -42.87
N GLU A 175 -32.08 -34.01 -43.55
CA GLU A 175 -33.30 -33.51 -44.21
C GLU A 175 -33.34 -33.80 -45.71
N LYS A 176 -32.31 -34.51 -46.24
CA LYS A 176 -32.27 -35.08 -47.59
C LYS A 176 -32.42 -36.59 -47.55
#